data_989227076006b7a589e54e3860f152d9
#
_entry.id   989227076006b7a589e54e3860f152d9
#
_cell.length_a   1.000
_cell.length_b   1.000
_cell.length_c   1.000
_cell.angle_alpha   90.00
_cell.angle_beta   90.00
_cell.angle_gamma   90.00
#
_symmetry.space_group_name_H-M   'P 1'
#
loop_
_entity.id
_entity.type
_entity.pdbx_description
1 polymer ?
#
loop_
_entity_poly.entity_id
_entity_poly.type
_entity_poly.pdbx_seq_one_letter_code
_entity_poly.pdbx_strand_id
1 'polypeptide(L)'
;MSDIAPLPSTAPAQIRLTQVVKHFGATRVIDHLDLSIPQGQKVALIGPSGSGKSTVLRLIKGLEPYQQGRVEVDGVAVTAKASGWRWPGTKKPAVEHRVGMVFQQFNLFPHLTVRENITEAPLQVLKVSREEALERAHAYLAMVGLGHKADAYPAQLSGGQQQRVAIARALAMRPKVMLFDEVTSALDPELVGEVLAVIRSIAHEHQMTMLLVTHEMKFAQDIADRVLFMEAGRIVADGTPRQILVEPDNERTRRFLNRVEQR
;
A
#
# COMPACT_ATOMS: atom_id res chain seq x y z
N MET A 1 25.49 8.03 16.09
CA MET A 1 24.27 7.34 15.65
C MET A 1 23.14 7.97 16.45
N SER A 2 22.44 8.91 15.86
CA SER A 2 21.33 9.61 16.54
C SER A 2 20.11 8.71 16.45
N ASP A 3 19.62 8.22 17.60
CA ASP A 3 18.33 7.57 17.68
C ASP A 3 17.26 8.59 17.28
N ILE A 4 16.66 8.40 16.09
CA ILE A 4 15.52 9.19 15.66
C ILE A 4 14.32 8.64 16.43
N ALA A 5 13.94 9.33 17.51
CA ALA A 5 12.72 9.01 18.23
C ALA A 5 11.51 9.27 17.30
N PRO A 6 10.61 8.30 17.13
CA PRO A 6 9.41 8.51 16.34
C PRO A 6 8.56 9.61 16.97
N LEU A 7 7.95 10.46 16.13
CA LEU A 7 7.03 11.51 16.58
C LEU A 7 5.90 10.85 17.40
N PRO A 8 5.69 11.25 18.66
CA PRO A 8 4.66 10.65 19.51
C PRO A 8 3.27 11.04 19.00
N SER A 9 2.60 10.09 18.36
CA SER A 9 1.17 10.21 18.09
C SER A 9 0.38 9.59 19.23
N THR A 10 -0.53 10.33 19.85
CA THR A 10 -1.45 9.85 20.88
C THR A 10 -2.56 8.96 20.33
N ALA A 11 -2.74 8.91 19.02
CA ALA A 11 -3.73 8.07 18.37
C ALA A 11 -3.31 6.58 18.38
N PRO A 12 -4.26 5.65 18.53
CA PRO A 12 -3.95 4.22 18.48
C PRO A 12 -3.33 3.86 17.13
N ALA A 13 -2.26 3.07 17.15
CA ALA A 13 -1.59 2.64 15.93
C ALA A 13 -2.50 1.70 15.12
N GLN A 14 -2.76 2.07 13.87
CA GLN A 14 -3.47 1.23 12.91
C GLN A 14 -2.56 0.16 12.31
N ILE A 15 -1.28 0.51 12.10
CA ILE A 15 -0.22 -0.42 11.67
C ILE A 15 0.90 -0.33 12.68
N ARG A 16 1.41 -1.47 13.15
CA ARG A 16 2.57 -1.54 14.04
C ARG A 16 3.49 -2.68 13.63
N LEU A 17 4.74 -2.35 13.41
CA LEU A 17 5.84 -3.30 13.28
C LEU A 17 6.76 -3.10 14.47
N THR A 18 7.17 -4.20 15.13
CA THR A 18 8.05 -4.16 16.29
C THR A 18 9.20 -5.11 16.07
N GLN A 19 10.42 -4.59 15.99
CA GLN A 19 11.67 -5.33 15.82
C GLN A 19 11.62 -6.38 14.70
N VAL A 20 11.01 -6.01 13.56
CA VAL A 20 10.78 -6.97 12.47
C VAL A 20 12.05 -7.23 11.70
N VAL A 21 12.38 -8.52 11.53
CA VAL A 21 13.50 -8.99 10.71
C VAL A 21 12.99 -9.90 9.60
N LYS A 22 13.41 -9.59 8.36
CA LYS A 22 13.11 -10.40 7.18
C LYS A 22 14.38 -10.75 6.40
N HIS A 23 14.51 -12.04 6.13
CA HIS A 23 15.55 -12.58 5.25
C HIS A 23 14.93 -13.25 4.02
N PHE A 24 15.62 -13.15 2.89
CA PHE A 24 15.46 -14.01 1.73
C PHE A 24 16.76 -14.80 1.52
N GLY A 25 16.74 -16.08 1.82
CA GLY A 25 17.98 -16.87 1.90
C GLY A 25 18.95 -16.27 2.93
N ALA A 26 20.18 -15.99 2.52
CA ALA A 26 21.20 -15.36 3.36
C ALA A 26 21.09 -13.83 3.44
N THR A 27 20.29 -13.20 2.59
CA THR A 27 20.21 -11.73 2.50
C THR A 27 19.19 -11.18 3.48
N ARG A 28 19.63 -10.32 4.40
CA ARG A 28 18.74 -9.55 5.28
C ARG A 28 18.18 -8.37 4.51
N VAL A 29 16.86 -8.33 4.34
CA VAL A 29 16.15 -7.27 3.60
C VAL A 29 15.48 -6.28 4.54
N ILE A 30 14.99 -6.72 5.70
CA ILE A 30 14.47 -5.87 6.77
C ILE A 30 15.29 -6.17 8.03
N ASP A 31 15.74 -5.11 8.69
CA ASP A 31 16.68 -5.19 9.81
C ASP A 31 16.17 -4.48 11.06
N HIS A 32 15.55 -5.25 11.97
CA HIS A 32 14.96 -4.78 13.24
C HIS A 32 14.09 -3.53 13.06
N LEU A 33 13.15 -3.60 12.10
CA LEU A 33 12.30 -2.48 11.75
C LEU A 33 11.24 -2.24 12.81
N ASP A 34 11.23 -1.03 13.36
CA ASP A 34 10.14 -0.46 14.14
C ASP A 34 9.40 0.58 13.31
N LEU A 35 8.07 0.46 13.25
CA LEU A 35 7.20 1.39 12.55
C LEU A 35 5.83 1.43 13.22
N SER A 36 5.33 2.65 13.48
CA SER A 36 3.97 2.87 13.97
C SER A 36 3.28 3.89 13.08
N ILE A 37 2.11 3.54 12.54
CA ILE A 37 1.28 4.41 11.72
C ILE A 37 -0.08 4.54 12.41
N PRO A 38 -0.46 5.73 12.87
CA PRO A 38 -1.77 6.02 13.44
C PRO A 38 -2.91 5.83 12.44
N GLN A 39 -4.12 5.65 12.97
CA GLN A 39 -5.32 5.61 12.16
C GLN A 39 -5.50 6.92 11.37
N GLY A 40 -5.86 6.79 10.09
CA GLY A 40 -6.12 7.91 9.19
C GLY A 40 -4.88 8.59 8.62
N GLN A 41 -3.67 8.25 9.10
CA GLN A 41 -2.44 8.87 8.60
C GLN A 41 -2.09 8.37 7.19
N LYS A 42 -1.68 9.28 6.31
CA LYS A 42 -1.14 9.00 4.98
C LYS A 42 0.37 9.09 5.05
N VAL A 43 1.03 7.97 4.80
CA VAL A 43 2.49 7.85 4.92
C VAL A 43 3.09 7.51 3.56
N ALA A 44 4.07 8.30 3.12
CA ALA A 44 4.88 7.96 1.96
C ALA A 44 6.18 7.27 2.40
N LEU A 45 6.50 6.14 1.80
CA LEU A 45 7.73 5.38 2.02
C LEU A 45 8.61 5.50 0.77
N ILE A 46 9.71 6.22 0.87
CA ILE A 46 10.64 6.48 -0.22
C ILE A 46 12.01 5.85 0.05
N GLY A 47 12.85 5.75 -0.97
CA GLY A 47 14.21 5.22 -0.85
C GLY A 47 14.66 4.47 -2.10
N PRO A 48 15.95 4.09 -2.17
CA PRO A 48 16.50 3.41 -3.34
C PRO A 48 15.84 2.05 -3.61
N SER A 49 15.96 1.58 -4.85
CA SER A 49 15.53 0.22 -5.21
C SER A 49 16.29 -0.81 -4.35
N GLY A 50 15.59 -1.85 -3.93
CA GLY A 50 16.18 -2.88 -3.06
C GLY A 50 16.29 -2.49 -1.58
N SER A 51 15.83 -1.32 -1.14
CA SER A 51 15.88 -0.93 0.29
C SER A 51 14.89 -1.68 1.19
N GLY A 52 13.92 -2.43 0.61
CA GLY A 52 12.96 -3.23 1.35
C GLY A 52 11.53 -2.67 1.38
N LYS A 53 11.22 -1.56 0.69
CA LYS A 53 9.91 -0.88 0.71
C LYS A 53 8.73 -1.80 0.39
N SER A 54 8.76 -2.45 -0.76
CA SER A 54 7.70 -3.41 -1.16
C SER A 54 7.61 -4.60 -0.22
N THR A 55 8.74 -5.01 0.39
CA THR A 55 8.76 -6.07 1.41
C THR A 55 7.97 -5.63 2.66
N VAL A 56 8.14 -4.38 3.12
CA VAL A 56 7.35 -3.83 4.25
C VAL A 56 5.85 -3.91 3.95
N LEU A 57 5.41 -3.50 2.75
CA LEU A 57 4.00 -3.59 2.37
C LEU A 57 3.50 -5.04 2.37
N ARG A 58 4.28 -5.96 1.80
CA ARG A 58 3.94 -7.39 1.76
C ARG A 58 3.87 -8.04 3.14
N LEU A 59 4.73 -7.61 4.08
CA LEU A 59 4.67 -8.04 5.48
C LEU A 59 3.38 -7.56 6.16
N ILE A 60 2.99 -6.28 5.97
CA ILE A 60 1.74 -5.71 6.51
C ILE A 60 0.52 -6.42 5.92
N LYS A 61 0.54 -6.75 4.62
CA LYS A 61 -0.52 -7.50 3.95
C LYS A 61 -0.57 -8.97 4.36
N GLY A 62 0.48 -9.51 4.99
CA GLY A 62 0.60 -10.94 5.32
C GLY A 62 0.90 -11.84 4.12
N LEU A 63 1.50 -11.27 3.07
CA LEU A 63 1.93 -12.02 1.88
C LEU A 63 3.31 -12.64 2.04
N GLU A 64 4.13 -12.09 2.95
CA GLU A 64 5.47 -12.57 3.24
C GLU A 64 5.62 -12.93 4.71
N PRO A 65 6.27 -14.06 5.05
CA PRO A 65 6.64 -14.39 6.42
C PRO A 65 7.85 -13.55 6.87
N TYR A 66 7.96 -13.31 8.17
CA TYR A 66 9.13 -12.70 8.80
C TYR A 66 9.74 -13.67 9.82
N GLN A 67 11.03 -13.49 10.16
CA GLN A 67 11.74 -14.40 11.03
C GLN A 67 11.71 -13.95 12.50
N GLN A 68 11.67 -12.62 12.75
CA GLN A 68 11.66 -12.07 14.11
C GLN A 68 10.73 -10.85 14.18
N GLY A 69 10.32 -10.52 15.40
CA GLY A 69 9.49 -9.36 15.67
C GLY A 69 7.99 -9.63 15.57
N ARG A 70 7.20 -8.58 15.39
CA ARG A 70 5.74 -8.63 15.34
C ARG A 70 5.20 -7.60 14.36
N VAL A 71 4.21 -8.00 13.58
CA VAL A 71 3.43 -7.12 12.68
C VAL A 71 1.99 -7.16 13.13
N GLU A 72 1.37 -5.99 13.31
CA GLU A 72 -0.03 -5.86 13.73
C GLU A 72 -0.74 -4.83 12.84
N VAL A 73 -1.99 -5.13 12.50
CA VAL A 73 -2.89 -4.18 11.84
C VAL A 73 -4.21 -4.16 12.60
N ASP A 74 -4.66 -2.97 13.00
CA ASP A 74 -5.89 -2.78 13.77
C ASP A 74 -5.89 -3.63 15.06
N GLY A 75 -4.72 -3.70 15.75
CA GLY A 75 -4.51 -4.49 16.96
C GLY A 75 -4.49 -6.01 16.76
N VAL A 76 -4.60 -6.49 15.52
CA VAL A 76 -4.57 -7.92 15.20
C VAL A 76 -3.21 -8.30 14.60
N ALA A 77 -2.58 -9.34 15.15
CA ALA A 77 -1.30 -9.82 14.65
C ALA A 77 -1.45 -10.39 13.23
N VAL A 78 -0.58 -9.95 12.34
CA VAL A 78 -0.46 -10.46 10.97
C VAL A 78 0.49 -11.65 11.00
N THR A 79 -0.07 -12.83 10.75
CA THR A 79 0.74 -14.04 10.58
C THR A 79 0.77 -14.39 9.11
N ALA A 80 1.95 -14.34 8.49
CA ALA A 80 2.10 -14.84 7.14
C ALA A 80 1.75 -16.33 7.12
N LYS A 81 1.19 -16.79 6.01
CA LYS A 81 0.94 -18.21 5.78
C LYS A 81 2.27 -18.94 5.79
N ALA A 82 2.66 -19.53 6.92
CA ALA A 82 3.66 -20.59 6.87
C ALA A 82 3.07 -21.69 5.96
N SER A 83 3.83 -22.12 4.96
CA SER A 83 3.51 -23.29 4.16
C SER A 83 3.62 -24.52 5.08
N GLY A 84 2.54 -24.85 5.77
CA GLY A 84 2.50 -25.98 6.70
C GLY A 84 1.06 -26.32 7.08
N TRP A 85 0.82 -27.60 7.24
CA TRP A 85 -0.42 -28.24 7.67
C TRP A 85 -1.14 -27.44 8.78
N ARG A 86 -2.36 -27.00 8.51
CA ARG A 86 -3.21 -26.33 9.50
C ARG A 86 -4.21 -27.30 10.09
N TRP A 87 -4.39 -27.24 11.41
CA TRP A 87 -5.46 -27.97 12.08
C TRP A 87 -6.82 -27.46 11.59
N PRO A 88 -7.75 -28.35 11.22
CA PRO A 88 -9.13 -27.95 10.90
C PRO A 88 -9.75 -27.23 12.11
N GLY A 89 -10.31 -26.02 11.88
CA GLY A 89 -11.03 -25.27 12.92
C GLY A 89 -10.34 -24.00 13.44
N THR A 90 -9.10 -23.70 13.08
CA THR A 90 -8.48 -22.40 13.42
C THR A 90 -9.05 -21.31 12.51
N LYS A 91 -9.94 -20.44 13.04
CA LYS A 91 -10.41 -19.24 12.35
C LYS A 91 -9.18 -18.34 12.09
N LYS A 92 -9.00 -17.94 10.83
CA LYS A 92 -7.99 -16.90 10.50
C LYS A 92 -8.33 -15.63 11.24
N PRO A 93 -7.35 -14.94 11.87
CA PRO A 93 -7.57 -13.56 12.27
C PRO A 93 -7.93 -12.77 11.00
N ALA A 94 -9.01 -12.02 11.06
CA ALA A 94 -9.65 -11.37 9.92
C ALA A 94 -8.88 -10.11 9.43
N VAL A 95 -7.55 -10.15 9.35
CA VAL A 95 -6.72 -9.02 8.89
C VAL A 95 -6.72 -8.92 7.36
N GLU A 96 -6.83 -10.04 6.65
CA GLU A 96 -6.66 -10.08 5.18
C GLU A 96 -7.60 -9.15 4.42
N HIS A 97 -8.85 -8.98 4.88
CA HIS A 97 -9.82 -8.08 4.24
C HIS A 97 -9.75 -6.64 4.75
N ARG A 98 -9.09 -6.39 5.91
CA ARG A 98 -8.92 -5.03 6.46
C ARG A 98 -7.85 -4.22 5.75
N VAL A 99 -6.98 -4.89 4.99
CA VAL A 99 -5.87 -4.28 4.26
C VAL A 99 -6.10 -4.47 2.77
N GLY A 100 -6.36 -3.39 2.04
CA GLY A 100 -6.31 -3.35 0.59
C GLY A 100 -4.87 -3.17 0.13
N MET A 101 -4.50 -3.76 -1.02
CA MET A 101 -3.20 -3.55 -1.62
C MET A 101 -3.34 -3.43 -3.13
N VAL A 102 -2.69 -2.41 -3.68
CA VAL A 102 -2.54 -2.17 -5.11
C VAL A 102 -1.08 -2.35 -5.46
N PHE A 103 -0.81 -3.20 -6.44
CA PHE A 103 0.53 -3.58 -6.86
C PHE A 103 1.00 -2.77 -8.07
N GLN A 104 2.30 -2.75 -8.31
CA GLN A 104 2.91 -2.20 -9.51
C GLN A 104 2.34 -2.83 -10.79
N GLN A 105 2.17 -4.15 -10.80
CA GLN A 105 1.43 -4.86 -11.84
C GLN A 105 -0.05 -4.87 -11.45
N PHE A 106 -0.93 -4.65 -12.41
CA PHE A 106 -2.37 -4.47 -12.17
C PHE A 106 -3.03 -5.72 -11.56
N ASN A 107 -2.53 -6.91 -11.89
CA ASN A 107 -2.98 -8.21 -11.39
C ASN A 107 -4.51 -8.43 -11.53
N LEU A 108 -5.11 -7.89 -12.59
CA LEU A 108 -6.50 -8.14 -12.90
C LEU A 108 -6.67 -9.58 -13.39
N PHE A 109 -7.82 -10.18 -13.10
CA PHE A 109 -8.20 -11.48 -13.64
C PHE A 109 -8.55 -11.32 -15.13
N PRO A 110 -7.76 -11.84 -16.07
CA PRO A 110 -7.91 -11.53 -17.49
C PRO A 110 -9.18 -12.14 -18.11
N HIS A 111 -9.74 -13.17 -17.49
CA HIS A 111 -10.93 -13.89 -17.92
C HIS A 111 -12.23 -13.32 -17.32
N LEU A 112 -12.14 -12.32 -16.43
CA LEU A 112 -13.27 -11.62 -15.84
C LEU A 112 -13.39 -10.22 -16.42
N THR A 113 -14.62 -9.74 -16.55
CA THR A 113 -14.90 -8.34 -16.88
C THR A 113 -14.42 -7.42 -15.77
N VAL A 114 -14.38 -6.11 -16.04
CA VAL A 114 -14.04 -5.07 -15.06
C VAL A 114 -14.97 -5.16 -13.84
N ARG A 115 -16.27 -5.27 -14.06
CA ARG A 115 -17.28 -5.43 -12.99
C ARG A 115 -17.02 -6.67 -12.16
N GLU A 116 -16.80 -7.81 -12.80
CA GLU A 116 -16.52 -9.08 -12.13
C GLU A 116 -15.22 -9.03 -11.34
N ASN A 117 -14.16 -8.43 -11.86
CA ASN A 117 -12.92 -8.19 -11.11
C ASN A 117 -13.16 -7.46 -9.78
N ILE A 118 -14.12 -6.53 -9.73
CA ILE A 118 -14.42 -5.74 -8.53
C ILE A 118 -15.37 -6.49 -7.60
N THR A 119 -16.33 -7.25 -8.13
CA THR A 119 -17.37 -7.92 -7.32
C THR A 119 -16.93 -9.26 -6.75
N GLU A 120 -15.95 -9.93 -7.36
CA GLU A 120 -15.56 -11.30 -6.98
C GLU A 120 -15.15 -11.40 -5.50
N ALA A 121 -14.25 -10.54 -5.03
CA ALA A 121 -13.79 -10.60 -3.65
C ALA A 121 -14.89 -10.24 -2.61
N PRO A 122 -15.70 -9.20 -2.77
CA PRO A 122 -16.87 -8.95 -1.92
C PRO A 122 -17.82 -10.15 -1.83
N LEU A 123 -18.12 -10.80 -2.95
CA LEU A 123 -19.01 -11.96 -3.00
C LEU A 123 -18.38 -13.18 -2.30
N GLN A 124 -17.13 -13.50 -2.64
CA GLN A 124 -16.49 -14.75 -2.18
C GLN A 124 -15.95 -14.66 -0.77
N VAL A 125 -15.40 -13.52 -0.38
CA VAL A 125 -14.70 -13.35 0.89
C VAL A 125 -15.59 -12.73 1.97
N LEU A 126 -16.29 -11.63 1.64
CA LEU A 126 -17.17 -10.93 2.60
C LEU A 126 -18.57 -11.52 2.63
N LYS A 127 -18.92 -12.35 1.63
CA LYS A 127 -20.26 -12.97 1.50
C LYS A 127 -21.40 -11.94 1.47
N VAL A 128 -21.15 -10.76 0.91
CA VAL A 128 -22.22 -9.75 0.71
C VAL A 128 -23.20 -10.23 -0.36
N SER A 129 -24.38 -9.62 -0.42
CA SER A 129 -25.36 -9.92 -1.47
C SER A 129 -24.84 -9.51 -2.85
N ARG A 130 -25.42 -10.08 -3.91
CA ARG A 130 -25.07 -9.71 -5.28
C ARG A 130 -25.41 -8.24 -5.56
N GLU A 131 -26.53 -7.77 -5.05
CA GLU A 131 -26.98 -6.38 -5.18
C GLU A 131 -25.94 -5.45 -4.54
N GLU A 132 -25.53 -5.70 -3.31
CA GLU A 132 -24.52 -4.89 -2.62
C GLU A 132 -23.17 -4.91 -3.34
N ALA A 133 -22.73 -6.06 -3.86
CA ALA A 133 -21.48 -6.16 -4.61
C ALA A 133 -21.53 -5.32 -5.90
N LEU A 134 -22.67 -5.33 -6.62
CA LEU A 134 -22.88 -4.53 -7.83
C LEU A 134 -22.96 -3.03 -7.52
N GLU A 135 -23.62 -2.63 -6.45
CA GLU A 135 -23.66 -1.23 -6.00
C GLU A 135 -22.25 -0.71 -5.68
N ARG A 136 -21.45 -1.49 -4.94
CA ARG A 136 -20.05 -1.16 -4.66
C ARG A 136 -19.24 -1.02 -5.95
N ALA A 137 -19.38 -1.97 -6.88
CA ALA A 137 -18.66 -1.93 -8.15
C ALA A 137 -19.03 -0.68 -8.96
N HIS A 138 -20.32 -0.35 -9.04
CA HIS A 138 -20.78 0.86 -9.73
C HIS A 138 -20.22 2.13 -9.10
N ALA A 139 -20.30 2.25 -7.76
CA ALA A 139 -19.79 3.42 -7.04
C ALA A 139 -18.27 3.61 -7.23
N TYR A 140 -17.48 2.54 -7.07
CA TYR A 140 -16.03 2.64 -7.23
C TYR A 140 -15.58 2.79 -8.68
N LEU A 141 -16.32 2.24 -9.66
CA LEU A 141 -16.06 2.51 -11.08
C LEU A 141 -16.36 3.96 -11.44
N ALA A 142 -17.41 4.54 -10.89
CA ALA A 142 -17.70 5.97 -11.07
C ALA A 142 -16.58 6.84 -10.46
N MET A 143 -16.13 6.52 -9.24
CA MET A 143 -15.02 7.21 -8.55
C MET A 143 -13.74 7.21 -9.37
N VAL A 144 -13.40 6.11 -10.05
CA VAL A 144 -12.20 6.01 -10.88
C VAL A 144 -12.42 6.42 -12.34
N GLY A 145 -13.62 6.96 -12.70
CA GLY A 145 -13.97 7.45 -14.04
C GLY A 145 -14.17 6.36 -15.10
N LEU A 146 -14.47 5.12 -14.69
CA LEU A 146 -14.55 3.95 -15.58
C LEU A 146 -15.92 3.26 -15.60
N GLY A 147 -17.00 3.96 -15.20
CA GLY A 147 -18.36 3.40 -15.20
C GLY A 147 -18.78 2.82 -16.56
N HIS A 148 -18.37 3.48 -17.65
CA HIS A 148 -18.66 3.06 -19.04
C HIS A 148 -17.87 1.82 -19.50
N LYS A 149 -16.90 1.34 -18.71
CA LYS A 149 -16.05 0.18 -19.00
C LYS A 149 -16.42 -1.06 -18.17
N ALA A 150 -17.54 -1.05 -17.46
CA ALA A 150 -17.93 -2.13 -16.55
C ALA A 150 -17.91 -3.53 -17.17
N ASP A 151 -18.32 -3.63 -18.43
CA ASP A 151 -18.43 -4.91 -19.16
C ASP A 151 -17.21 -5.21 -20.06
N ALA A 152 -16.19 -4.33 -20.07
CA ALA A 152 -14.95 -4.56 -20.79
C ALA A 152 -14.08 -5.60 -20.07
N TYR A 153 -13.20 -6.27 -20.83
CA TYR A 153 -12.16 -7.14 -20.29
C TYR A 153 -10.85 -6.36 -20.10
N PRO A 154 -9.94 -6.81 -19.19
CA PRO A 154 -8.66 -6.14 -18.95
C PRO A 154 -7.85 -5.89 -20.22
N ALA A 155 -7.84 -6.80 -21.18
CA ALA A 155 -7.14 -6.64 -22.46
C ALA A 155 -7.65 -5.48 -23.33
N GLN A 156 -8.83 -4.93 -23.04
CA GLN A 156 -9.46 -3.80 -23.75
C GLN A 156 -9.19 -2.45 -23.07
N LEU A 157 -8.36 -2.44 -22.03
CA LEU A 157 -8.05 -1.28 -21.22
C LEU A 157 -6.59 -0.85 -21.38
N SER A 158 -6.33 0.47 -21.35
CA SER A 158 -4.98 0.99 -21.21
C SER A 158 -4.38 0.63 -19.84
N GLY A 159 -3.05 0.72 -19.69
CA GLY A 159 -2.38 0.45 -18.41
C GLY A 159 -2.93 1.32 -17.26
N GLY A 160 -3.13 2.62 -17.49
CA GLY A 160 -3.72 3.52 -16.50
C GLY A 160 -5.17 3.16 -16.15
N GLN A 161 -5.97 2.69 -17.12
CA GLN A 161 -7.31 2.19 -16.86
C GLN A 161 -7.29 0.90 -16.05
N GLN A 162 -6.40 -0.05 -16.37
CA GLN A 162 -6.22 -1.28 -15.59
C GLN A 162 -5.83 -0.98 -14.15
N GLN A 163 -4.93 -0.03 -13.93
CA GLN A 163 -4.51 0.38 -12.59
C GLN A 163 -5.67 1.01 -11.81
N ARG A 164 -6.46 1.86 -12.44
CA ARG A 164 -7.66 2.43 -11.80
C ARG A 164 -8.69 1.36 -11.44
N VAL A 165 -8.87 0.33 -12.26
CA VAL A 165 -9.71 -0.84 -11.92
C VAL A 165 -9.13 -1.61 -10.74
N ALA A 166 -7.79 -1.80 -10.67
CA ALA A 166 -7.15 -2.47 -9.54
C ALA A 166 -7.35 -1.69 -8.22
N ILE A 167 -7.34 -0.35 -8.27
CA ILE A 167 -7.67 0.51 -7.13
C ILE A 167 -9.14 0.31 -6.72
N ALA A 168 -10.09 0.38 -7.67
CA ALA A 168 -11.52 0.17 -7.41
C ALA A 168 -11.79 -1.22 -6.81
N ARG A 169 -11.13 -2.26 -7.30
CA ARG A 169 -11.20 -3.63 -6.77
C ARG A 169 -10.73 -3.71 -5.30
N ALA A 170 -9.63 -3.03 -4.96
CA ALA A 170 -9.14 -3.02 -3.59
C ALA A 170 -10.09 -2.28 -2.64
N LEU A 171 -10.67 -1.16 -3.09
CA LEU A 171 -11.64 -0.35 -2.33
C LEU A 171 -12.97 -1.07 -2.11
N ALA A 172 -13.40 -1.94 -3.04
CA ALA A 172 -14.65 -2.68 -2.93
C ALA A 172 -14.72 -3.61 -1.70
N MET A 173 -13.55 -3.98 -1.15
CA MET A 173 -13.43 -4.71 0.10
C MET A 173 -13.65 -3.84 1.35
N ARG A 174 -13.80 -2.50 1.21
CA ARG A 174 -13.91 -1.51 2.29
C ARG A 174 -12.81 -1.68 3.35
N PRO A 175 -11.54 -1.64 2.93
CA PRO A 175 -10.42 -1.85 3.85
C PRO A 175 -10.26 -0.66 4.80
N LYS A 176 -9.65 -0.90 5.98
CA LYS A 176 -9.22 0.15 6.92
C LYS A 176 -7.86 0.75 6.56
N VAL A 177 -7.06 -0.01 5.83
CA VAL A 177 -5.70 0.35 5.41
C VAL A 177 -5.57 0.09 3.92
N MET A 178 -5.02 1.05 3.18
CA MET A 178 -4.64 0.89 1.78
C MET A 178 -3.13 0.97 1.62
N LEU A 179 -2.58 -0.01 0.92
CA LEU A 179 -1.17 -0.11 0.58
C LEU A 179 -1.02 0.08 -0.94
N PHE A 180 -0.11 0.96 -1.35
CA PHE A 180 0.19 1.24 -2.75
C PHE A 180 1.67 0.96 -3.02
N ASP A 181 1.96 -0.04 -3.85
CA ASP A 181 3.32 -0.48 -4.15
C ASP A 181 3.72 -0.03 -5.57
N GLU A 182 4.37 1.14 -5.67
CA GLU A 182 4.89 1.72 -6.93
C GLU A 182 3.87 1.70 -8.09
N VAL A 183 2.64 2.11 -7.82
CA VAL A 183 1.47 1.93 -8.70
C VAL A 183 1.53 2.69 -10.04
N THR A 184 2.50 3.57 -10.22
CA THR A 184 2.73 4.33 -11.47
C THR A 184 3.93 3.83 -12.27
N SER A 185 4.80 3.00 -11.69
CA SER A 185 6.10 2.63 -12.30
C SER A 185 5.99 1.77 -13.56
N ALA A 186 4.83 1.15 -13.81
CA ALA A 186 4.56 0.34 -15.00
C ALA A 186 3.72 1.08 -16.05
N LEU A 187 3.51 2.40 -15.88
CA LEU A 187 2.67 3.21 -16.74
C LEU A 187 3.49 4.13 -17.63
N ASP A 188 2.96 4.42 -18.80
CA ASP A 188 3.45 5.51 -19.63
C ASP A 188 3.28 6.85 -18.88
N PRO A 189 4.23 7.79 -19.01
CA PRO A 189 4.20 9.07 -18.28
C PRO A 189 2.89 9.86 -18.44
N GLU A 190 2.25 9.79 -19.61
CA GLU A 190 0.99 10.46 -19.89
C GLU A 190 -0.18 9.93 -19.05
N LEU A 191 -0.12 8.66 -18.60
CA LEU A 191 -1.18 8.00 -17.83
C LEU A 191 -0.98 8.13 -16.31
N VAL A 192 0.21 8.52 -15.85
CA VAL A 192 0.55 8.65 -14.44
C VAL A 192 -0.40 9.64 -13.73
N GLY A 193 -0.63 10.80 -14.35
CA GLY A 193 -1.46 11.87 -13.77
C GLY A 193 -2.88 11.43 -13.41
N GLU A 194 -3.51 10.60 -14.26
CA GLU A 194 -4.87 10.11 -14.02
C GLU A 194 -4.95 9.18 -12.82
N VAL A 195 -3.95 8.29 -12.64
CA VAL A 195 -3.90 7.37 -11.51
C VAL A 195 -3.63 8.12 -10.21
N LEU A 196 -2.69 9.08 -10.23
CA LEU A 196 -2.37 9.90 -9.06
C LEU A 196 -3.56 10.78 -8.64
N ALA A 197 -4.34 11.30 -9.60
CA ALA A 197 -5.55 12.07 -9.30
C ALA A 197 -6.59 11.23 -8.53
N VAL A 198 -6.79 9.97 -8.93
CA VAL A 198 -7.67 9.03 -8.21
C VAL A 198 -7.16 8.79 -6.78
N ILE A 199 -5.87 8.52 -6.59
CA ILE A 199 -5.31 8.28 -5.25
C ILE A 199 -5.42 9.54 -4.38
N ARG A 200 -5.23 10.73 -4.96
CA ARG A 200 -5.42 12.02 -4.27
C ARG A 200 -6.87 12.18 -3.79
N SER A 201 -7.87 11.93 -4.64
CA SER A 201 -9.29 11.97 -4.26
C SER A 201 -9.57 11.03 -3.09
N ILE A 202 -9.09 9.79 -3.14
CA ILE A 202 -9.23 8.80 -2.06
C ILE A 202 -8.59 9.33 -0.76
N ALA A 203 -7.40 9.92 -0.82
CA ALA A 203 -6.69 10.43 0.34
C ALA A 203 -7.43 11.60 1.03
N HIS A 204 -8.11 12.45 0.25
CA HIS A 204 -8.87 13.59 0.78
C HIS A 204 -10.28 13.21 1.26
N GLU A 205 -10.96 12.34 0.55
CA GLU A 205 -12.35 12.00 0.84
C GLU A 205 -12.53 10.97 1.96
N HIS A 206 -11.51 10.16 2.21
CA HIS A 206 -11.57 9.06 3.17
C HIS A 206 -10.57 9.24 4.32
N GLN A 207 -11.06 9.05 5.55
CA GLN A 207 -10.19 8.95 6.75
C GLN A 207 -9.50 7.57 6.84
N MET A 208 -9.00 7.09 5.71
CA MET A 208 -8.34 5.79 5.59
C MET A 208 -6.85 5.92 5.85
N THR A 209 -6.28 4.96 6.57
CA THR A 209 -4.83 4.87 6.72
C THR A 209 -4.21 4.40 5.41
N MET A 210 -3.21 5.13 4.93
CA MET A 210 -2.55 4.83 3.66
C MET A 210 -1.04 4.72 3.83
N LEU A 211 -0.42 3.71 3.21
CA LEU A 211 1.02 3.60 3.08
C LEU A 211 1.37 3.44 1.59
N LEU A 212 2.10 4.43 1.07
CA LEU A 212 2.43 4.53 -0.34
C LEU A 212 3.93 4.40 -0.57
N VAL A 213 4.35 3.43 -1.36
CA VAL A 213 5.69 3.39 -1.95
C VAL A 213 5.60 4.10 -3.29
N THR A 214 6.37 5.18 -3.45
CA THR A 214 6.32 5.99 -4.67
C THR A 214 7.67 6.64 -5.00
N HIS A 215 7.88 6.91 -6.26
CA HIS A 215 8.97 7.75 -6.80
C HIS A 215 8.47 9.14 -7.22
N GLU A 216 7.18 9.42 -7.07
CA GLU A 216 6.54 10.70 -7.38
C GLU A 216 6.65 11.64 -6.19
N MET A 217 7.78 12.36 -6.05
CA MET A 217 8.07 13.17 -4.86
C MET A 217 7.09 14.32 -4.66
N LYS A 218 6.68 14.99 -5.75
CA LYS A 218 5.67 16.07 -5.70
C LYS A 218 4.32 15.54 -5.23
N PHE A 219 3.92 14.37 -5.68
CA PHE A 219 2.71 13.72 -5.24
C PHE A 219 2.77 13.32 -3.75
N ALA A 220 3.90 12.72 -3.32
CA ALA A 220 4.12 12.40 -1.91
C ALA A 220 4.06 13.65 -1.02
N GLN A 221 4.63 14.78 -1.47
CA GLN A 221 4.58 16.06 -0.76
C GLN A 221 3.16 16.60 -0.61
N ASP A 222 2.30 16.37 -1.61
CA ASP A 222 0.93 16.89 -1.68
C ASP A 222 -0.04 16.11 -0.76
N ILE A 223 0.10 14.81 -0.67
CA ILE A 223 -0.90 13.97 0.01
C ILE A 223 -0.45 13.36 1.34
N ALA A 224 0.86 13.24 1.59
CA ALA A 224 1.33 12.55 2.77
C ALA A 224 1.36 13.49 4.00
N ASP A 225 0.93 12.95 5.14
CA ASP A 225 1.10 13.60 6.44
C ASP A 225 2.52 13.38 6.99
N ARG A 226 3.17 12.30 6.55
CA ARG A 226 4.49 11.85 7.02
C ARG A 226 5.24 11.13 5.90
N VAL A 227 6.53 11.35 5.84
CA VAL A 227 7.43 10.71 4.86
C VAL A 227 8.51 9.94 5.60
N LEU A 228 8.73 8.70 5.19
CA LEU A 228 9.76 7.81 5.70
C LEU A 228 10.79 7.57 4.59
N PHE A 229 12.07 7.80 4.87
CA PHE A 229 13.14 7.41 3.97
C PHE A 229 13.78 6.10 4.45
N MET A 230 13.73 5.09 3.59
CA MET A 230 14.22 3.75 3.89
C MET A 230 15.48 3.41 3.10
N GLU A 231 16.51 2.93 3.79
CA GLU A 231 17.74 2.44 3.19
C GLU A 231 18.24 1.19 3.93
N ALA A 232 18.72 0.19 3.17
CA ALA A 232 19.30 -1.04 3.70
C ALA A 232 18.44 -1.72 4.79
N GLY A 233 17.14 -1.79 4.57
CA GLY A 233 16.20 -2.47 5.48
C GLY A 233 15.79 -1.69 6.73
N ARG A 234 16.19 -0.42 6.87
CA ARG A 234 15.92 0.43 8.03
C ARG A 234 15.31 1.77 7.61
N ILE A 235 14.52 2.38 8.49
CA ILE A 235 14.09 3.78 8.34
C ILE A 235 15.25 4.64 8.85
N VAL A 236 15.78 5.51 7.97
CA VAL A 236 16.92 6.38 8.25
C VAL A 236 16.55 7.86 8.34
N ALA A 237 15.35 8.22 7.89
CA ALA A 237 14.75 9.53 8.16
C ALA A 237 13.22 9.39 8.25
N ASP A 238 12.61 10.21 9.10
CA ASP A 238 11.20 10.18 9.46
C ASP A 238 10.76 11.60 9.82
N GLY A 239 9.78 12.13 9.12
CA GLY A 239 9.32 13.50 9.34
C GLY A 239 8.18 13.92 8.44
N THR A 240 7.86 15.21 8.49
CA THR A 240 6.87 15.81 7.58
C THR A 240 7.41 15.85 6.15
N PRO A 241 6.53 15.95 5.13
CA PRO A 241 6.95 16.08 3.74
C PRO A 241 7.98 17.23 3.54
N ARG A 242 7.80 18.36 4.21
CA ARG A 242 8.74 19.46 4.14
C ARG A 242 10.13 19.09 4.64
N GLN A 243 10.21 18.45 5.83
CA GLN A 243 11.48 18.05 6.46
C GLN A 243 12.24 16.98 5.66
N ILE A 244 11.54 16.10 4.95
CA ILE A 244 12.18 14.99 4.26
C ILE A 244 12.39 15.27 2.78
N LEU A 245 11.45 15.93 2.10
CA LEU A 245 11.48 16.11 0.65
C LEU A 245 12.02 17.48 0.21
N VAL A 246 11.83 18.54 1.03
CA VAL A 246 12.21 19.91 0.66
C VAL A 246 13.50 20.34 1.35
N GLU A 247 13.58 20.14 2.65
CA GLU A 247 14.71 20.59 3.51
C GLU A 247 15.30 19.37 4.28
N PRO A 248 15.87 18.36 3.58
CA PRO A 248 16.36 17.15 4.22
C PRO A 248 17.63 17.41 5.05
N ASP A 249 17.57 17.18 6.37
CA ASP A 249 18.73 17.24 7.26
C ASP A 249 19.69 16.06 7.01
N ASN A 250 19.14 14.88 6.69
CA ASN A 250 19.92 13.67 6.44
C ASN A 250 20.62 13.72 5.08
N GLU A 251 21.95 13.62 5.08
CA GLU A 251 22.77 13.69 3.86
C GLU A 251 22.44 12.58 2.84
N ARG A 252 22.10 11.37 3.32
CA ARG A 252 21.73 10.24 2.44
C ARG A 252 20.40 10.50 1.74
N THR A 253 19.42 11.06 2.48
CA THR A 253 18.13 11.48 1.94
C THR A 253 18.33 12.54 0.86
N ARG A 254 19.17 13.57 1.13
CA ARG A 254 19.49 14.64 0.18
C ARG A 254 20.13 14.10 -1.10
N ARG A 255 21.10 13.20 -0.98
CA ARG A 255 21.74 12.56 -2.13
C ARG A 255 20.76 11.70 -2.96
N PHE A 256 19.81 11.05 -2.30
CA PHE A 256 18.79 10.27 -2.98
C PHE A 256 17.86 11.18 -3.78
N LEU A 257 17.34 12.24 -3.17
CA LEU A 257 16.41 13.19 -3.81
C LEU A 257 17.05 13.87 -5.03
N ASN A 258 18.28 14.34 -4.92
CA ASN A 258 19.00 14.95 -6.03
C ASN A 258 19.15 14.00 -7.24
N ARG A 259 19.26 12.69 -7.01
CA ARG A 259 19.31 11.69 -8.11
C ARG A 259 17.93 11.43 -8.73
N VAL A 260 16.86 11.59 -7.98
CA VAL A 260 15.50 11.42 -8.49
C VAL A 260 15.06 12.62 -9.32
N GLU A 261 15.44 13.83 -8.93
CA GLU A 261 15.14 15.06 -9.67
C GLU A 261 15.88 15.19 -11.02
N GLN A 262 16.99 14.47 -11.19
CA GLN A 262 17.77 14.47 -12.42
C GLN A 262 17.30 13.44 -13.47
N ARG A 263 16.26 12.68 -13.16
CA ARG A 263 15.65 11.68 -14.06
C ARG A 263 14.36 12.18 -14.67
#